data_85e2b78570279c38f08eb6b1d0a32a8c
#
_entry.id   85e2b78570279c38f08eb6b1d0a32a8c
#
_cell.length_a   1.000
_cell.length_b   1.000
_cell.length_c   1.000
_cell.angle_alpha   90.00
_cell.angle_beta   90.00
_cell.angle_gamma   90.00
#
_symmetry.space_group_name_H-M   'P 1'
#
loop_
_entity.id
_entity.type
_entity.pdbx_description
1 polymer ?
#
loop_
_entity_poly.entity_id
_entity_poly.type
_entity_poly.pdbx_seq_one_letter_code
_entity_poly.pdbx_strand_id
1 'polypeptide(L)'
;DKKEAVDANWKKANENAKVDAVSVTKSEKAIYVTIDRTLTNCSDSKDSLTYTIYSSGDIFVKSTLIPSNQMGDLLRVGNRVQLDESLENMTWYGRGEADSYSDRKTGYDVGIYESTVKDQFINFVYPQETGNKTDVRFMALTDKDGNGLLVDATDHLLEMSALHYTQEDLDKAGHPYQLEGTKNTVLTIDYAQMGLGTASCGPATLSKYRLPSSQTYTYTYHLKVLSGETKEQMVEESKVTVKDETVLLKGIKVGEKDLPGFNNEVTSYTFDAYGTEGQVPQVTATAASEDVKVEITQAEAIPNCDGKSDR
;
A
#
# COMPACT_ATOMS: atom_id res chain seq x y z
N ASP A 1 2.09 14.23 28.31
CA ASP A 1 1.93 14.70 26.93
C ASP A 1 0.85 13.89 26.23
N LYS A 2 -0.37 14.49 26.18
CA LYS A 2 -1.57 13.80 25.64
C LYS A 2 -1.57 13.64 24.12
N LYS A 3 -0.61 14.20 23.40
CA LYS A 3 -0.49 14.09 21.94
C LYS A 3 0.22 12.82 21.45
N GLU A 4 0.74 12.02 22.34
CA GLU A 4 1.49 10.82 22.01
C GLU A 4 0.69 9.52 22.17
N ALA A 5 -0.58 9.63 22.55
CA ALA A 5 -1.44 8.47 22.70
C ALA A 5 -2.03 8.07 21.33
N VAL A 6 -2.12 6.77 21.10
CA VAL A 6 -2.89 6.19 19.99
C VAL A 6 -4.34 6.67 20.12
N ASP A 7 -4.92 7.13 19.01
CA ASP A 7 -6.30 7.56 19.00
C ASP A 7 -7.24 6.37 18.82
N ALA A 8 -8.10 6.17 19.81
CA ALA A 8 -9.07 5.06 19.80
C ALA A 8 -10.09 5.15 18.65
N ASN A 9 -10.27 6.30 18.02
CA ASN A 9 -11.17 6.47 16.88
C ASN A 9 -10.71 5.70 15.66
N TRP A 10 -9.41 5.42 15.52
CA TRP A 10 -8.88 4.59 14.44
C TRP A 10 -9.49 3.19 14.40
N LYS A 11 -9.84 2.62 15.56
CA LYS A 11 -10.48 1.32 15.66
C LYS A 11 -11.78 1.20 14.86
N LYS A 12 -12.51 2.32 14.71
CA LYS A 12 -13.79 2.38 13.99
C LYS A 12 -13.71 3.16 12.69
N ALA A 13 -12.52 3.43 12.19
CA ALA A 13 -12.31 4.24 11.00
C ALA A 13 -13.10 3.71 9.79
N ASN A 14 -13.04 2.40 9.55
CA ASN A 14 -13.71 1.78 8.42
C ASN A 14 -15.25 1.71 8.57
N GLU A 15 -15.76 1.52 9.80
CA GLU A 15 -17.22 1.45 10.06
C GLU A 15 -17.93 2.80 9.74
N ASN A 16 -17.20 3.90 9.91
CA ASN A 16 -17.71 5.25 9.69
C ASN A 16 -17.15 5.92 8.43
N ALA A 17 -16.56 5.13 7.54
CA ALA A 17 -16.03 5.64 6.29
C ALA A 17 -17.18 6.02 5.33
N LYS A 18 -17.12 7.24 4.82
CA LYS A 18 -18.01 7.73 3.77
C LYS A 18 -17.32 7.61 2.43
N VAL A 19 -17.95 6.93 1.48
CA VAL A 19 -17.48 6.93 0.08
C VAL A 19 -17.77 8.29 -0.53
N ASP A 20 -16.73 8.99 -0.95
CA ASP A 20 -16.84 10.29 -1.61
C ASP A 20 -16.95 10.14 -3.13
N ALA A 21 -16.16 9.22 -3.70
CA ALA A 21 -16.19 8.94 -5.14
C ALA A 21 -15.82 7.47 -5.42
N VAL A 22 -16.38 6.95 -6.51
CA VAL A 22 -15.93 5.72 -7.17
C VAL A 22 -15.76 6.04 -8.64
N SER A 23 -14.59 5.85 -9.19
CA SER A 23 -14.31 6.03 -10.60
C SER A 23 -13.81 4.73 -11.24
N VAL A 24 -14.21 4.51 -12.48
CA VAL A 24 -13.73 3.39 -13.29
C VAL A 24 -13.25 3.97 -14.61
N THR A 25 -11.97 3.73 -14.91
CA THR A 25 -11.37 4.10 -16.19
C THR A 25 -10.76 2.86 -16.85
N LYS A 26 -10.58 2.90 -18.16
CA LYS A 26 -10.07 1.78 -18.93
C LYS A 26 -8.98 2.26 -19.90
N SER A 27 -7.89 1.51 -19.97
CA SER A 27 -6.89 1.60 -21.03
C SER A 27 -6.97 0.35 -21.92
N GLU A 28 -6.10 0.27 -22.93
CA GLU A 28 -5.99 -0.94 -23.77
C GLU A 28 -5.55 -2.19 -22.98
N LYS A 29 -4.86 -2.01 -21.84
CA LYS A 29 -4.21 -3.10 -21.08
C LYS A 29 -4.82 -3.36 -19.71
N ALA A 30 -5.48 -2.36 -19.10
CA ALA A 30 -5.96 -2.47 -17.74
C ALA A 30 -7.27 -1.71 -17.50
N ILE A 31 -7.96 -2.13 -16.45
CA ILE A 31 -9.09 -1.41 -15.86
C ILE A 31 -8.62 -0.84 -14.53
N TYR A 32 -8.89 0.45 -14.32
CA TYR A 32 -8.57 1.16 -13.07
C TYR A 32 -9.85 1.43 -12.30
N VAL A 33 -9.90 0.99 -11.05
CA VAL A 33 -11.02 1.28 -10.15
C VAL A 33 -10.47 2.04 -8.97
N THR A 34 -10.88 3.30 -8.82
CA THR A 34 -10.46 4.14 -7.68
C THR A 34 -11.64 4.41 -6.77
N ILE A 35 -11.43 4.23 -5.47
CA ILE A 35 -12.42 4.46 -4.41
C ILE A 35 -11.82 5.46 -3.44
N ASP A 36 -12.41 6.65 -3.35
CA ASP A 36 -12.02 7.69 -2.42
C ASP A 36 -13.00 7.75 -1.26
N ARG A 37 -12.48 7.80 -0.03
CA ARG A 37 -13.27 7.79 1.19
C ARG A 37 -12.82 8.87 2.18
N THR A 38 -13.78 9.33 2.97
CA THR A 38 -13.53 10.18 4.16
C THR A 38 -13.82 9.37 5.42
N LEU A 39 -12.85 9.29 6.31
CA LEU A 39 -12.96 8.63 7.62
C LEU A 39 -13.51 9.65 8.62
N THR A 40 -14.83 9.76 8.70
CA THR A 40 -15.52 10.88 9.38
C THR A 40 -15.25 10.95 10.88
N ASN A 41 -15.10 9.80 11.55
CA ASN A 41 -14.76 9.74 12.99
C ASN A 41 -13.26 9.92 13.27
N CYS A 42 -12.45 10.03 12.22
CA CYS A 42 -11.01 10.26 12.30
C CYS A 42 -10.64 11.67 11.80
N SER A 43 -11.41 12.67 12.23
CA SER A 43 -11.21 14.08 11.86
C SER A 43 -11.09 14.29 10.36
N ASP A 44 -11.95 13.62 9.59
CA ASP A 44 -12.05 13.66 8.14
C ASP A 44 -10.73 13.27 7.41
N SER A 45 -9.95 12.38 8.01
CA SER A 45 -8.82 11.73 7.32
C SER A 45 -9.28 11.14 5.99
N LYS A 46 -8.39 11.14 4.99
CA LYS A 46 -8.71 10.65 3.64
C LYS A 46 -8.06 9.31 3.38
N ASP A 47 -8.79 8.46 2.70
CA ASP A 47 -8.35 7.13 2.31
C ASP A 47 -8.73 6.87 0.85
N SER A 48 -7.79 6.36 0.06
CA SER A 48 -7.98 6.08 -1.36
C SER A 48 -7.41 4.71 -1.70
N LEU A 49 -8.18 3.91 -2.41
CA LEU A 49 -7.78 2.61 -2.96
C LEU A 49 -7.91 2.65 -4.48
N THR A 50 -6.82 2.35 -5.19
CA THR A 50 -6.83 2.18 -6.64
C THR A 50 -6.46 0.75 -6.99
N TYR A 51 -7.36 0.05 -7.66
CA TYR A 51 -7.15 -1.27 -8.24
C TYR A 51 -6.78 -1.11 -9.71
N THR A 52 -5.64 -1.65 -10.12
CA THR A 52 -5.26 -1.79 -11.53
C THR A 52 -5.37 -3.26 -11.89
N ILE A 53 -6.33 -3.58 -12.76
CA ILE A 53 -6.71 -4.96 -13.09
C ILE A 53 -6.30 -5.24 -14.53
N TYR A 54 -5.42 -6.20 -14.74
CA TYR A 54 -4.90 -6.60 -16.05
C TYR A 54 -5.65 -7.81 -16.60
N SER A 55 -5.61 -7.97 -17.93
CA SER A 55 -6.20 -9.13 -18.62
C SER A 55 -5.51 -10.45 -18.27
N SER A 56 -4.29 -10.42 -17.76
CA SER A 56 -3.55 -11.58 -17.22
C SER A 56 -4.13 -12.13 -15.91
N GLY A 57 -5.03 -11.37 -15.25
CA GLY A 57 -5.54 -11.67 -13.91
C GLY A 57 -4.72 -11.05 -12.78
N ASP A 58 -3.63 -10.37 -13.10
CA ASP A 58 -2.83 -9.62 -12.13
C ASP A 58 -3.60 -8.37 -11.66
N ILE A 59 -3.59 -8.12 -10.35
CA ILE A 59 -4.26 -6.96 -9.74
C ILE A 59 -3.25 -6.23 -8.86
N PHE A 60 -3.01 -4.95 -9.15
CA PHE A 60 -2.24 -4.08 -8.28
C PHE A 60 -3.18 -3.22 -7.46
N VAL A 61 -2.92 -3.15 -6.16
CA VAL A 61 -3.70 -2.34 -5.24
C VAL A 61 -2.81 -1.28 -4.65
N LYS A 62 -3.05 -0.02 -5.02
CA LYS A 62 -2.41 1.14 -4.40
C LYS A 62 -3.33 1.66 -3.30
N SER A 63 -2.82 1.68 -2.08
CA SER A 63 -3.51 2.18 -0.90
C SER A 63 -2.84 3.46 -0.42
N THR A 64 -3.62 4.51 -0.18
CA THR A 64 -3.13 5.80 0.33
C THR A 64 -4.00 6.25 1.48
N LEU A 65 -3.41 6.45 2.64
CA LEU A 65 -4.04 7.07 3.81
C LEU A 65 -3.39 8.42 4.09
N ILE A 66 -4.21 9.45 4.16
CA ILE A 66 -3.82 10.81 4.55
C ILE A 66 -4.50 11.11 5.90
N PRO A 67 -3.82 10.82 7.02
CA PRO A 67 -4.37 11.10 8.34
C PRO A 67 -4.54 12.60 8.56
N SER A 68 -5.57 12.98 9.31
CA SER A 68 -5.66 14.34 9.84
C SER A 68 -4.61 14.56 10.95
N ASN A 69 -3.93 15.67 10.92
CA ASN A 69 -2.96 16.06 11.94
C ASN A 69 -3.59 16.34 13.33
N GLN A 70 -4.91 16.30 13.42
CA GLN A 70 -5.66 16.40 14.68
C GLN A 70 -5.78 15.05 15.40
N MET A 71 -5.47 13.95 14.67
CA MET A 71 -5.51 12.60 15.23
C MET A 71 -4.21 12.27 15.98
N GLY A 72 -4.30 11.34 16.93
CA GLY A 72 -3.14 10.68 17.52
C GLY A 72 -2.52 9.63 16.58
N ASP A 73 -1.44 8.99 17.04
CA ASP A 73 -0.74 7.95 16.28
C ASP A 73 -1.64 6.77 15.92
N LEU A 74 -1.30 6.10 14.83
CA LEU A 74 -1.98 4.90 14.37
C LEU A 74 -1.32 3.65 14.95
N LEU A 75 -2.12 2.60 15.20
CA LEU A 75 -1.60 1.27 15.56
C LEU A 75 -1.16 0.49 14.33
N ARG A 76 -1.89 0.64 13.23
CA ARG A 76 -1.69 -0.10 11.99
C ARG A 76 -2.17 0.74 10.81
N VAL A 77 -1.47 0.63 9.70
CA VAL A 77 -1.90 1.15 8.40
C VAL A 77 -1.86 0.00 7.41
N GLY A 78 -3.03 -0.42 6.92
CA GLY A 78 -3.12 -1.57 6.05
C GLY A 78 -4.53 -1.90 5.60
N ASN A 79 -4.62 -2.98 4.83
CA ASN A 79 -5.86 -3.55 4.34
C ASN A 79 -6.08 -4.93 4.97
N ARG A 80 -7.34 -5.26 5.25
CA ARG A 80 -7.75 -6.57 5.76
C ARG A 80 -8.73 -7.20 4.78
N VAL A 81 -8.48 -8.46 4.43
CA VAL A 81 -9.36 -9.27 3.60
C VAL A 81 -9.69 -10.58 4.30
N GLN A 82 -10.88 -11.11 4.02
CA GLN A 82 -11.27 -12.45 4.47
C GLN A 82 -11.27 -13.37 3.26
N LEU A 83 -10.57 -14.48 3.39
CA LEU A 83 -10.42 -15.51 2.38
C LEU A 83 -11.14 -16.78 2.82
N ASP A 84 -11.38 -17.68 1.87
CA ASP A 84 -12.00 -18.96 2.14
C ASP A 84 -11.21 -19.78 3.16
N GLU A 85 -11.90 -20.56 4.00
CA GLU A 85 -11.29 -21.42 5.04
C GLU A 85 -10.33 -22.46 4.50
N SER A 86 -10.46 -22.84 3.22
CA SER A 86 -9.57 -23.82 2.57
C SER A 86 -8.16 -23.30 2.33
N LEU A 87 -7.96 -21.97 2.34
CA LEU A 87 -6.64 -21.34 2.16
C LEU A 87 -5.83 -21.37 3.47
N GLU A 88 -5.47 -22.58 3.89
CA GLU A 88 -4.86 -22.89 5.17
C GLU A 88 -3.33 -22.97 5.12
N ASN A 89 -2.74 -23.33 3.97
CA ASN A 89 -1.29 -23.42 3.83
C ASN A 89 -0.71 -22.03 3.56
N MET A 90 0.32 -21.68 4.32
CA MET A 90 0.96 -20.38 4.27
C MET A 90 2.44 -20.53 3.90
N THR A 91 2.88 -19.84 2.86
CA THR A 91 4.28 -19.67 2.48
C THR A 91 4.60 -18.18 2.45
N TRP A 92 5.70 -17.76 3.07
CA TRP A 92 6.10 -16.35 3.01
C TRP A 92 7.60 -16.17 2.84
N TYR A 93 7.97 -15.11 2.12
CA TYR A 93 9.33 -14.60 2.06
C TYR A 93 9.43 -13.32 2.89
N GLY A 94 9.96 -13.44 4.07
CA GLY A 94 10.04 -12.39 5.08
C GLY A 94 10.89 -12.81 6.26
N ARG A 95 10.66 -12.19 7.43
CA ARG A 95 11.37 -12.59 8.64
C ARG A 95 10.72 -13.78 9.29
N GLY A 96 11.59 -14.63 9.82
CA GLY A 96 11.64 -15.79 10.66
C GLY A 96 10.42 -16.61 10.86
N GLU A 97 10.54 -17.76 11.47
CA GLU A 97 9.38 -18.64 11.68
C GLU A 97 8.35 -18.00 12.62
N ALA A 98 8.80 -17.43 13.74
CA ALA A 98 7.93 -16.79 14.70
C ALA A 98 7.39 -15.43 14.22
N ASP A 99 6.45 -14.87 14.96
CA ASP A 99 5.96 -13.53 14.72
C ASP A 99 7.05 -12.48 14.99
N SER A 100 7.02 -11.41 14.23
CA SER A 100 7.96 -10.30 14.34
C SER A 100 7.24 -8.97 14.19
N TYR A 101 7.81 -7.92 14.80
CA TYR A 101 7.27 -6.56 14.81
C TYR A 101 8.40 -5.57 14.62
N SER A 102 8.11 -4.35 14.22
CA SER A 102 9.11 -3.34 13.88
C SER A 102 10.19 -3.16 14.96
N ASP A 103 9.84 -3.30 16.24
CA ASP A 103 10.72 -3.22 17.41
C ASP A 103 11.21 -4.59 17.94
N ARG A 104 10.78 -5.70 17.32
CA ARG A 104 11.13 -7.07 17.70
C ARG A 104 11.34 -7.95 16.46
N LYS A 105 12.30 -7.61 15.62
CA LYS A 105 12.59 -8.36 14.39
C LYS A 105 14.06 -8.71 14.17
N THR A 106 14.97 -8.11 14.92
CA THR A 106 16.40 -8.24 14.67
C THR A 106 16.92 -9.67 14.89
N GLY A 107 16.28 -10.45 15.75
CA GLY A 107 16.66 -11.84 16.04
C GLY A 107 16.12 -12.87 15.04
N TYR A 108 15.40 -12.44 13.98
CA TYR A 108 14.82 -13.33 12.98
C TYR A 108 15.47 -13.12 11.62
N ASP A 109 15.89 -14.21 11.00
CA ASP A 109 16.51 -14.18 9.68
C ASP A 109 15.43 -13.99 8.59
N VAL A 110 15.81 -13.39 7.48
CA VAL A 110 14.99 -13.30 6.28
C VAL A 110 15.16 -14.58 5.48
N GLY A 111 14.05 -15.22 5.16
CA GLY A 111 14.03 -16.48 4.43
C GLY A 111 12.65 -16.79 3.85
N ILE A 112 12.54 -17.94 3.20
CA ILE A 112 11.25 -18.47 2.76
C ILE A 112 10.84 -19.54 3.77
N TYR A 113 9.67 -19.34 4.36
CA TYR A 113 9.13 -20.19 5.42
C TYR A 113 7.76 -20.74 5.00
N GLU A 114 7.40 -21.87 5.58
CA GLU A 114 6.12 -22.55 5.34
C GLU A 114 5.50 -22.90 6.70
N SER A 115 4.19 -22.77 6.79
CA SER A 115 3.40 -23.12 7.98
C SER A 115 1.93 -23.26 7.60
N THR A 116 1.07 -23.32 8.60
CA THR A 116 -0.39 -23.21 8.42
C THR A 116 -0.89 -21.92 9.06
N VAL A 117 -2.05 -21.42 8.59
CA VAL A 117 -2.73 -20.26 9.20
C VAL A 117 -3.03 -20.53 10.67
N LYS A 118 -3.48 -21.74 10.98
CA LYS A 118 -3.78 -22.16 12.35
C LYS A 118 -2.58 -22.06 13.29
N ASP A 119 -1.39 -22.40 12.81
CA ASP A 119 -0.16 -22.41 13.61
C ASP A 119 0.42 -20.99 13.82
N GLN A 120 -0.14 -19.96 13.17
CA GLN A 120 0.31 -18.59 13.37
C GLN A 120 -0.24 -17.96 14.66
N PHE A 121 -1.30 -18.53 15.22
CA PHE A 121 -1.88 -18.02 16.45
C PHE A 121 -1.06 -18.44 17.68
N ILE A 122 -0.50 -17.46 18.39
CA ILE A 122 0.18 -17.70 19.67
C ILE A 122 -0.85 -17.59 20.78
N ASN A 123 -1.04 -18.67 21.53
CA ASN A 123 -2.02 -18.76 22.58
C ASN A 123 -1.54 -18.07 23.86
N PHE A 124 -1.56 -16.74 23.88
CA PHE A 124 -1.30 -15.96 25.09
C PHE A 124 -2.40 -16.13 26.12
N VAL A 125 -2.06 -16.02 27.43
CA VAL A 125 -3.03 -16.08 28.54
C VAL A 125 -4.15 -15.04 28.37
N TYR A 126 -3.81 -13.87 27.85
CA TYR A 126 -4.75 -12.84 27.44
C TYR A 126 -4.63 -12.68 25.91
N PRO A 127 -5.69 -12.97 25.14
CA PRO A 127 -5.67 -12.82 23.69
C PRO A 127 -5.28 -11.41 23.26
N GLN A 128 -4.37 -11.30 22.30
CA GLN A 128 -3.80 -10.06 21.85
C GLN A 128 -3.22 -10.20 20.46
N GLU A 129 -2.61 -9.14 19.94
CA GLU A 129 -1.92 -9.14 18.64
C GLU A 129 -0.87 -10.25 18.57
N THR A 130 -0.87 -11.00 17.47
CA THR A 130 0.00 -12.16 17.24
C THR A 130 0.13 -12.47 15.74
N GLY A 131 1.13 -13.26 15.38
CA GLY A 131 1.28 -13.86 14.05
C GLY A 131 1.80 -12.94 12.97
N ASN A 132 2.12 -11.68 13.27
CA ASN A 132 2.64 -10.74 12.28
C ASN A 132 4.01 -11.17 11.74
N LYS A 133 4.25 -10.96 10.45
CA LYS A 133 5.53 -11.14 9.76
C LYS A 133 5.99 -9.79 9.24
N THR A 134 7.23 -9.42 9.51
CA THR A 134 7.84 -8.18 9.02
C THR A 134 8.74 -8.41 7.82
N ASP A 135 9.05 -7.34 7.11
CA ASP A 135 9.94 -7.35 5.94
C ASP A 135 9.47 -8.40 4.89
N VAL A 136 8.15 -8.50 4.68
CA VAL A 136 7.55 -9.47 3.77
C VAL A 136 7.70 -9.00 2.33
N ARG A 137 8.29 -9.86 1.48
CA ARG A 137 8.36 -9.70 0.03
C ARG A 137 7.14 -10.30 -0.63
N PHE A 138 6.75 -11.50 -0.21
CA PHE A 138 5.49 -12.10 -0.59
C PHE A 138 4.93 -13.00 0.52
N MET A 139 3.63 -13.21 0.48
CA MET A 139 2.91 -14.25 1.23
C MET A 139 1.92 -14.94 0.30
N ALA A 140 1.96 -16.25 0.27
CA ALA A 140 1.01 -17.10 -0.44
C ALA A 140 0.14 -17.86 0.55
N LEU A 141 -1.16 -17.88 0.29
CA LEU A 141 -2.13 -18.69 1.02
C LEU A 141 -2.79 -19.64 0.02
N THR A 142 -2.67 -20.96 0.27
CA THR A 142 -3.14 -21.98 -0.67
C THR A 142 -3.98 -23.04 0.02
N ASP A 143 -4.83 -23.68 -0.78
CA ASP A 143 -5.54 -24.88 -0.39
C ASP A 143 -4.63 -26.14 -0.47
N LYS A 144 -5.19 -27.30 -0.19
CA LYS A 144 -4.48 -28.59 -0.26
C LYS A 144 -3.99 -28.96 -1.67
N ASP A 145 -4.55 -28.37 -2.71
CA ASP A 145 -4.24 -28.64 -4.12
C ASP A 145 -3.29 -27.57 -4.70
N GLY A 146 -2.87 -26.59 -3.86
CA GLY A 146 -1.96 -25.50 -4.24
C GLY A 146 -2.66 -24.31 -4.90
N ASN A 147 -4.00 -24.31 -5.00
CA ASN A 147 -4.72 -23.16 -5.51
C ASN A 147 -4.85 -22.09 -4.41
N GLY A 148 -4.76 -20.82 -4.78
CA GLY A 148 -4.84 -19.77 -3.77
C GLY A 148 -4.50 -18.38 -4.23
N LEU A 149 -3.93 -17.60 -3.33
CA LEU A 149 -3.60 -16.20 -3.52
C LEU A 149 -2.16 -15.94 -3.13
N LEU A 150 -1.40 -15.33 -4.04
CA LEU A 150 -0.12 -14.70 -3.77
C LEU A 150 -0.35 -13.20 -3.58
N VAL A 151 0.25 -12.66 -2.54
CA VAL A 151 0.34 -11.21 -2.28
C VAL A 151 1.80 -10.84 -2.22
N ASP A 152 2.27 -9.96 -3.07
CA ASP A 152 3.65 -9.51 -3.05
C ASP A 152 3.81 -7.99 -2.93
N ALA A 153 4.91 -7.60 -2.32
CA ALA A 153 5.33 -6.24 -2.12
C ALA A 153 5.89 -5.67 -3.42
N THR A 154 5.51 -4.46 -3.79
CA THR A 154 6.03 -3.81 -5.01
C THR A 154 6.99 -2.67 -4.71
N ASP A 155 6.56 -1.68 -3.98
CA ASP A 155 7.31 -0.44 -3.69
C ASP A 155 7.73 -0.31 -2.21
N HIS A 156 7.17 -1.15 -1.34
CA HIS A 156 7.43 -1.14 0.09
C HIS A 156 7.34 -2.56 0.65
N LEU A 157 8.29 -2.97 1.51
CA LEU A 157 8.19 -4.26 2.19
C LEU A 157 7.00 -4.23 3.16
N LEU A 158 6.19 -5.29 3.10
CA LEU A 158 4.94 -5.35 3.84
C LEU A 158 5.13 -5.93 5.25
N GLU A 159 4.17 -5.64 6.12
CA GLU A 159 3.88 -6.42 7.30
C GLU A 159 2.59 -7.20 7.08
N MET A 160 2.58 -8.50 7.38
CA MET A 160 1.45 -9.36 7.05
C MET A 160 1.16 -10.37 8.15
N SER A 161 -0.11 -10.68 8.34
CA SER A 161 -0.55 -11.79 9.20
C SER A 161 -1.73 -12.52 8.56
N ALA A 162 -1.80 -13.83 8.80
CA ALA A 162 -2.95 -14.66 8.42
C ALA A 162 -3.40 -15.46 9.64
N LEU A 163 -4.63 -15.27 10.08
CA LEU A 163 -5.20 -15.89 11.30
C LEU A 163 -6.64 -16.32 11.05
N HIS A 164 -7.15 -17.21 11.91
CA HIS A 164 -8.59 -17.51 12.00
C HIS A 164 -9.34 -16.63 13.02
N TYR A 165 -8.76 -15.49 13.36
CA TYR A 165 -9.32 -14.52 14.30
C TYR A 165 -9.26 -13.12 13.69
N THR A 166 -10.30 -12.35 13.90
CA THR A 166 -10.26 -10.90 13.64
C THR A 166 -9.64 -10.18 14.85
N GLN A 167 -9.20 -8.95 14.67
CA GLN A 167 -8.75 -8.12 15.79
C GLN A 167 -9.87 -7.90 16.80
N GLU A 168 -11.12 -7.84 16.33
CA GLU A 168 -12.31 -7.71 17.16
C GLU A 168 -12.55 -8.95 18.02
N ASP A 169 -12.27 -10.15 17.50
CA ASP A 169 -12.35 -11.40 18.28
C ASP A 169 -11.31 -11.42 19.40
N LEU A 170 -10.07 -11.07 19.06
CA LEU A 170 -8.97 -10.99 20.05
C LEU A 170 -9.24 -9.94 21.13
N ASP A 171 -9.79 -8.80 20.76
CA ASP A 171 -10.08 -7.69 21.68
C ASP A 171 -11.25 -8.00 22.65
N LYS A 172 -12.24 -8.77 22.20
CA LYS A 172 -13.39 -9.15 23.03
C LYS A 172 -13.07 -10.23 24.05
N ALA A 173 -12.11 -11.12 23.74
CA ALA A 173 -11.81 -12.26 24.58
C ALA A 173 -10.89 -11.88 25.74
N GLY A 174 -11.33 -12.08 26.96
CA GLY A 174 -10.50 -11.95 28.15
C GLY A 174 -9.60 -13.16 28.41
N HIS A 175 -9.95 -14.31 27.82
CA HIS A 175 -9.21 -15.56 27.95
C HIS A 175 -9.30 -16.39 26.66
N PRO A 176 -8.32 -17.27 26.36
CA PRO A 176 -8.30 -18.09 25.14
C PRO A 176 -9.56 -18.92 24.91
N TYR A 177 -10.16 -19.45 25.95
CA TYR A 177 -11.38 -20.27 25.84
C TYR A 177 -12.63 -19.49 25.43
N GLN A 178 -12.55 -18.15 25.39
CA GLN A 178 -13.61 -17.26 24.92
C GLN A 178 -13.46 -16.90 23.44
N LEU A 179 -12.36 -17.30 22.82
CA LEU A 179 -12.15 -17.07 21.38
C LEU A 179 -13.04 -18.03 20.59
N GLU A 180 -13.98 -17.46 19.85
CA GLU A 180 -14.82 -18.21 18.93
C GLU A 180 -14.16 -18.37 17.57
N GLY A 181 -13.39 -17.35 17.15
CA GLY A 181 -12.71 -17.32 15.86
C GLY A 181 -13.68 -17.18 14.70
N THR A 182 -13.11 -17.16 13.50
CA THR A 182 -13.86 -17.23 12.24
C THR A 182 -13.44 -18.46 11.45
N LYS A 183 -14.35 -19.02 10.63
CA LYS A 183 -13.98 -20.08 9.70
C LYS A 183 -13.03 -19.57 8.61
N ASN A 184 -13.18 -18.30 8.23
CA ASN A 184 -12.39 -17.70 7.18
C ASN A 184 -10.95 -17.48 7.61
N THR A 185 -10.04 -17.43 6.63
CA THR A 185 -8.70 -16.92 6.84
C THR A 185 -8.72 -15.39 6.75
N VAL A 186 -8.33 -14.75 7.84
CA VAL A 186 -8.22 -13.28 7.94
C VAL A 186 -6.80 -12.89 7.62
N LEU A 187 -6.60 -12.31 6.43
CA LEU A 187 -5.31 -11.83 5.96
C LEU A 187 -5.21 -10.31 6.16
N THR A 188 -4.12 -9.85 6.77
CA THR A 188 -3.75 -8.42 6.80
C THR A 188 -2.59 -8.16 5.86
N ILE A 189 -2.66 -7.04 5.16
CA ILE A 189 -1.66 -6.58 4.18
C ILE A 189 -1.35 -5.15 4.56
N ASP A 190 -0.31 -4.96 5.36
CA ASP A 190 -0.05 -3.70 6.03
C ASP A 190 1.19 -2.99 5.45
N TYR A 191 1.06 -1.68 5.33
CA TYR A 191 2.23 -0.80 5.21
C TYR A 191 3.15 -0.99 6.41
N ALA A 192 2.60 -0.90 7.62
CA ALA A 192 3.30 -1.13 8.88
C ALA A 192 2.35 -1.24 10.07
N GLN A 193 2.86 -1.87 11.14
CA GLN A 193 2.30 -1.79 12.48
C GLN A 193 3.22 -0.99 13.40
N MET A 194 2.65 -0.33 14.40
CA MET A 194 3.39 0.25 15.51
C MET A 194 4.08 -0.86 16.31
N GLY A 195 5.31 -0.62 16.78
CA GLY A 195 6.01 -1.57 17.64
C GLY A 195 5.26 -1.87 18.94
N LEU A 196 5.38 -3.11 19.42
CA LEU A 196 4.66 -3.63 20.57
C LEU A 196 5.51 -3.79 21.83
N GLY A 197 6.84 -3.98 21.67
CA GLY A 197 7.72 -4.48 22.73
C GLY A 197 8.18 -3.45 23.75
N THR A 198 8.27 -2.19 23.37
CA THR A 198 8.89 -1.15 24.19
C THR A 198 7.97 -0.52 25.23
N ALA A 199 6.66 -0.79 25.18
CA ALA A 199 5.65 -0.20 26.06
C ALA A 199 4.81 -1.22 26.83
N SER A 200 5.17 -2.48 26.82
CA SER A 200 4.37 -3.55 27.44
C SER A 200 4.22 -3.38 28.96
N CYS A 201 5.14 -2.69 29.61
CA CYS A 201 5.13 -2.45 31.04
C CYS A 201 5.91 -1.19 31.40
N GLY A 202 5.47 -0.03 30.90
CA GLY A 202 6.17 1.23 31.16
C GLY A 202 5.92 2.33 30.14
N PRO A 203 6.95 3.06 29.71
CA PRO A 203 6.82 4.17 28.77
C PRO A 203 6.26 3.73 27.43
N ALA A 204 5.59 4.64 26.73
CA ALA A 204 5.08 4.39 25.38
C ALA A 204 6.16 3.92 24.41
N THR A 205 5.74 3.21 23.36
CA THR A 205 6.59 2.74 22.24
C THR A 205 7.52 3.86 21.77
N LEU A 206 8.80 3.54 21.57
CA LEU A 206 9.78 4.51 21.09
C LEU A 206 9.33 5.15 19.78
N SER A 207 9.59 6.46 19.63
CA SER A 207 9.08 7.26 18.51
C SER A 207 9.43 6.68 17.13
N LYS A 208 10.61 6.06 16.98
CA LYS A 208 11.05 5.42 15.72
C LYS A 208 10.21 4.20 15.29
N TYR A 209 9.40 3.65 16.18
CA TYR A 209 8.52 2.50 15.92
C TYR A 209 7.04 2.89 15.95
N ARG A 210 6.74 4.18 15.91
CA ARG A 210 5.38 4.71 15.92
C ARG A 210 4.95 5.09 14.52
N LEU A 211 3.64 5.16 14.31
CA LEU A 211 3.02 5.59 13.06
C LEU A 211 2.32 6.93 13.27
N PRO A 212 3.02 8.07 13.09
CA PRO A 212 2.44 9.38 13.38
C PRO A 212 1.38 9.78 12.37
N SER A 213 0.31 10.43 12.83
CA SER A 213 -0.74 11.00 11.96
C SER A 213 -0.29 12.23 11.15
N SER A 214 0.95 12.67 11.32
CA SER A 214 1.50 13.84 10.63
C SER A 214 2.09 13.54 9.25
N GLN A 215 1.96 12.31 8.75
CA GLN A 215 2.47 11.92 7.43
C GLN A 215 1.44 11.14 6.63
N THR A 216 1.58 11.14 5.32
CA THR A 216 0.82 10.31 4.39
C THR A 216 1.47 8.94 4.27
N TYR A 217 0.66 7.90 4.22
CA TYR A 217 1.08 6.52 4.00
C TYR A 217 0.58 6.06 2.65
N THR A 218 1.49 5.67 1.77
CA THR A 218 1.16 5.13 0.45
C THR A 218 2.00 3.89 0.20
N TYR A 219 1.37 2.83 -0.27
CA TYR A 219 2.03 1.60 -0.67
C TYR A 219 1.22 0.88 -1.73
N THR A 220 1.90 0.05 -2.49
CA THR A 220 1.29 -0.79 -3.53
C THR A 220 1.65 -2.23 -3.26
N TYR A 221 0.70 -3.12 -3.46
CA TYR A 221 0.91 -4.57 -3.45
C TYR A 221 0.23 -5.21 -4.65
N HIS A 222 0.75 -6.35 -5.05
CA HIS A 222 0.23 -7.14 -6.15
C HIS A 222 -0.52 -8.36 -5.63
N LEU A 223 -1.61 -8.70 -6.28
CA LEU A 223 -2.42 -9.89 -6.03
C LEU A 223 -2.39 -10.78 -7.28
N LYS A 224 -2.06 -12.04 -7.08
CA LYS A 224 -2.04 -13.06 -8.13
C LYS A 224 -2.74 -14.32 -7.67
N VAL A 225 -3.61 -14.87 -8.52
CA VAL A 225 -4.20 -16.20 -8.29
C VAL A 225 -3.16 -17.26 -8.56
N LEU A 226 -3.04 -18.23 -7.64
CA LEU A 226 -2.20 -19.41 -7.77
C LEU A 226 -3.02 -20.63 -8.20
N SER A 227 -2.40 -21.50 -9.00
CA SER A 227 -3.02 -22.72 -9.54
C SER A 227 -2.08 -23.93 -9.44
N GLY A 228 -1.42 -24.07 -8.27
CA GLY A 228 -0.49 -25.17 -8.00
C GLY A 228 0.97 -24.82 -8.26
N GLU A 229 1.34 -23.54 -8.26
CA GLU A 229 2.71 -23.09 -8.40
C GLU A 229 3.61 -23.60 -7.28
N THR A 230 4.83 -24.00 -7.66
CA THR A 230 5.87 -24.35 -6.69
C THR A 230 6.41 -23.10 -5.98
N LYS A 231 7.13 -23.32 -4.90
CA LYS A 231 7.81 -22.25 -4.15
C LYS A 231 8.73 -21.40 -5.03
N GLU A 232 9.49 -22.04 -5.92
CA GLU A 232 10.40 -21.39 -6.86
C GLU A 232 9.62 -20.54 -7.87
N GLN A 233 8.47 -21.02 -8.34
CA GLN A 233 7.58 -20.28 -9.22
C GLN A 233 6.96 -19.08 -8.49
N MET A 234 6.53 -19.23 -7.24
CA MET A 234 6.04 -18.09 -6.43
C MET A 234 7.10 -17.01 -6.27
N VAL A 235 8.38 -17.38 -6.10
CA VAL A 235 9.50 -16.43 -6.07
C VAL A 235 9.65 -15.70 -7.41
N GLU A 236 9.48 -16.39 -8.53
CA GLU A 236 9.55 -15.72 -9.85
C GLU A 236 8.32 -14.83 -10.09
N GLU A 237 7.13 -15.28 -9.73
CA GLU A 237 5.90 -14.47 -9.81
C GLU A 237 5.99 -13.20 -8.95
N SER A 238 6.60 -13.26 -7.77
CA SER A 238 6.77 -12.10 -6.90
C SER A 238 7.79 -11.06 -7.41
N LYS A 239 8.50 -11.36 -8.50
CA LYS A 239 9.40 -10.41 -9.17
C LYS A 239 8.70 -9.63 -10.29
N VAL A 240 7.44 -9.93 -10.58
CA VAL A 240 6.68 -9.24 -11.61
C VAL A 240 6.47 -7.79 -11.19
N THR A 241 7.26 -6.91 -11.76
CA THR A 241 7.01 -5.48 -11.69
C THR A 241 6.09 -5.10 -12.83
N VAL A 242 4.84 -4.77 -12.56
CA VAL A 242 4.07 -4.06 -13.55
C VAL A 242 4.72 -2.70 -13.70
N LYS A 243 5.26 -2.46 -14.87
CA LYS A 243 5.53 -1.08 -15.28
C LYS A 243 4.18 -0.40 -15.30
N ASP A 244 4.00 0.48 -14.35
CA ASP A 244 2.84 1.37 -14.34
C ASP A 244 2.86 2.11 -15.67
N GLU A 245 2.08 1.60 -16.63
CA GLU A 245 1.81 2.31 -17.87
C GLU A 245 0.78 3.41 -17.60
N THR A 246 0.90 4.04 -16.42
CA THR A 246 0.16 5.23 -16.09
C THR A 246 0.46 6.23 -17.19
N VAL A 247 -0.52 6.35 -18.05
CA VAL A 247 -0.76 7.57 -18.82
C VAL A 247 0.53 8.29 -19.20
N LEU A 248 1.31 7.62 -20.03
CA LEU A 248 2.56 8.19 -20.48
C LEU A 248 2.28 9.16 -21.64
N LEU A 249 2.98 10.27 -21.64
CA LEU A 249 3.02 11.12 -22.79
C LEU A 249 3.84 10.44 -23.89
N LYS A 250 3.39 10.52 -25.15
CA LYS A 250 4.18 10.10 -26.30
C LYS A 250 5.29 11.08 -26.63
N GLY A 251 5.11 12.35 -26.24
CA GLY A 251 6.09 13.38 -26.51
C GLY A 251 5.67 14.72 -25.91
N ILE A 252 6.66 15.57 -25.72
CA ILE A 252 6.51 16.98 -25.34
C ILE A 252 7.21 17.81 -26.41
N LYS A 253 6.58 18.90 -26.82
CA LYS A 253 7.19 19.91 -27.69
C LYS A 253 7.27 21.24 -26.96
N VAL A 254 8.35 21.95 -27.21
CA VAL A 254 8.56 23.32 -26.78
C VAL A 254 8.64 24.20 -28.06
N GLY A 255 7.59 24.94 -28.29
CA GLY A 255 7.36 25.54 -29.62
C GLY A 255 7.08 24.44 -30.64
N GLU A 256 7.79 24.48 -31.77
CA GLU A 256 7.66 23.47 -32.85
C GLU A 256 8.65 22.31 -32.73
N LYS A 257 9.54 22.32 -31.71
CA LYS A 257 10.62 21.35 -31.56
C LYS A 257 10.27 20.32 -30.48
N ASP A 258 10.57 19.07 -30.76
CA ASP A 258 10.48 18.02 -29.76
C ASP A 258 11.45 18.28 -28.61
N LEU A 259 11.06 17.98 -27.37
CA LEU A 259 11.91 18.12 -26.19
C LEU A 259 13.08 17.12 -26.29
N PRO A 260 14.34 17.60 -26.38
CA PRO A 260 15.49 16.72 -26.48
C PRO A 260 15.62 15.82 -25.26
N GLY A 261 15.88 14.53 -25.50
CA GLY A 261 16.03 13.57 -24.42
C GLY A 261 14.72 13.23 -23.68
N PHE A 262 13.57 13.53 -24.29
CA PHE A 262 12.29 13.15 -23.71
C PHE A 262 12.25 11.64 -23.40
N ASN A 263 11.90 11.31 -22.17
CA ASN A 263 11.64 9.96 -21.69
C ASN A 263 10.36 10.01 -20.85
N ASN A 264 9.39 9.22 -21.19
CA ASN A 264 8.08 9.17 -20.52
C ASN A 264 8.11 8.78 -19.03
N GLU A 265 9.23 8.25 -18.53
CA GLU A 265 9.46 7.94 -17.11
C GLU A 265 10.02 9.14 -16.32
N VAL A 266 10.40 10.21 -16.99
CA VAL A 266 10.99 11.40 -16.37
C VAL A 266 9.92 12.45 -16.16
N THR A 267 9.74 12.88 -14.91
CA THR A 267 8.68 13.82 -14.50
C THR A 267 9.13 15.29 -14.46
N SER A 268 10.42 15.56 -14.65
CA SER A 268 10.96 16.92 -14.63
C SER A 268 12.06 17.09 -15.66
N TYR A 269 12.00 18.18 -16.42
CA TYR A 269 12.99 18.56 -17.41
C TYR A 269 13.40 20.01 -17.22
N THR A 270 14.70 20.28 -17.38
CA THR A 270 15.21 21.64 -17.54
C THR A 270 15.64 21.80 -18.97
N PHE A 271 15.13 22.84 -19.64
CA PHE A 271 15.40 23.10 -21.03
C PHE A 271 15.70 24.57 -21.27
N ASP A 272 16.82 24.87 -21.94
CA ASP A 272 17.16 26.21 -22.35
C ASP A 272 16.46 26.52 -23.69
N ALA A 273 15.40 27.31 -23.64
CA ALA A 273 14.70 27.75 -24.83
C ALA A 273 15.36 29.03 -25.40
N TYR A 274 16.07 28.91 -26.50
CA TYR A 274 16.50 30.05 -27.27
C TYR A 274 15.34 30.49 -28.16
N GLY A 275 14.60 31.50 -27.70
CA GLY A 275 13.53 32.12 -28.46
C GLY A 275 13.95 33.48 -28.96
N THR A 276 13.22 34.05 -29.94
CA THR A 276 13.25 35.45 -30.29
C THR A 276 12.84 36.29 -29.07
N GLU A 277 13.55 37.40 -28.82
CA GLU A 277 13.32 38.27 -27.66
C GLU A 277 11.84 38.52 -27.39
N GLY A 278 11.40 38.20 -26.14
CA GLY A 278 10.08 38.52 -25.62
C GLY A 278 8.97 37.48 -25.84
N GLN A 279 9.25 36.31 -26.41
CA GLN A 279 8.25 35.26 -26.56
C GLN A 279 8.59 34.04 -25.73
N VAL A 280 7.65 33.64 -24.86
CA VAL A 280 7.70 32.34 -24.15
C VAL A 280 7.22 31.26 -25.09
N PRO A 281 8.05 30.24 -25.43
CA PRO A 281 7.62 29.16 -26.30
C PRO A 281 6.50 28.35 -25.64
N GLN A 282 5.46 28.07 -26.43
CA GLN A 282 4.33 27.25 -25.94
C GLN A 282 4.77 25.80 -25.79
N VAL A 283 4.35 25.19 -24.70
CA VAL A 283 4.54 23.74 -24.44
C VAL A 283 3.30 22.99 -24.91
N THR A 284 3.49 21.92 -25.68
CA THR A 284 2.44 20.98 -26.05
C THR A 284 2.88 19.55 -25.68
N ALA A 285 1.93 18.73 -25.32
CA ALA A 285 2.21 17.35 -25.00
C ALA A 285 1.22 16.44 -25.73
N THR A 286 1.72 15.29 -26.18
CA THR A 286 0.90 14.29 -26.86
C THR A 286 0.67 13.13 -25.91
N ALA A 287 -0.59 12.80 -25.63
CA ALA A 287 -0.97 11.68 -24.82
C ALA A 287 -0.65 10.34 -25.51
N ALA A 288 -0.40 9.31 -24.72
CA ALA A 288 -0.15 7.96 -25.22
C ALA A 288 -1.43 7.28 -25.76
N SER A 289 -2.62 7.65 -25.25
CA SER A 289 -3.92 7.17 -25.73
C SER A 289 -4.92 8.31 -25.85
N GLU A 290 -6.01 8.10 -26.61
CA GLU A 290 -7.07 9.09 -26.82
C GLU A 290 -7.92 9.37 -25.57
N ASP A 291 -7.87 8.46 -24.59
CA ASP A 291 -8.63 8.57 -23.34
C ASP A 291 -7.96 9.46 -22.29
N VAL A 292 -6.75 9.96 -22.60
CA VAL A 292 -5.93 10.76 -21.69
C VAL A 292 -6.14 12.25 -21.94
N LYS A 293 -6.68 12.94 -20.97
CA LYS A 293 -6.76 14.40 -20.97
C LYS A 293 -5.43 14.99 -20.51
N VAL A 294 -4.80 15.78 -21.38
CA VAL A 294 -3.59 16.55 -21.03
C VAL A 294 -4.00 17.98 -20.71
N GLU A 295 -3.68 18.44 -19.52
CA GLU A 295 -3.82 19.84 -19.12
C GLU A 295 -2.43 20.45 -18.99
N ILE A 296 -2.21 21.62 -19.61
CA ILE A 296 -0.91 22.29 -19.63
C ILE A 296 -1.09 23.71 -19.12
N THR A 297 -0.40 24.02 -18.01
CA THR A 297 -0.26 25.41 -17.57
C THR A 297 0.92 26.03 -18.29
N GLN A 298 0.67 27.00 -19.14
CA GLN A 298 1.70 27.70 -19.87
C GLN A 298 2.38 28.75 -18.98
N ALA A 299 3.67 28.98 -19.21
CA ALA A 299 4.36 30.08 -18.56
C ALA A 299 3.93 31.41 -19.21
N GLU A 300 3.74 32.46 -18.41
CA GLU A 300 3.50 33.82 -18.90
C GLU A 300 4.81 34.58 -19.04
N ALA A 301 4.87 35.45 -20.05
CA ALA A 301 6.01 36.37 -20.21
C ALA A 301 5.98 37.41 -19.09
N ILE A 302 7.06 37.52 -18.31
CA ILE A 302 7.20 38.56 -17.31
C ILE A 302 7.79 39.80 -18.02
N PRO A 303 7.08 40.91 -18.07
CA PRO A 303 7.63 42.15 -18.67
C PRO A 303 8.84 42.61 -17.85
N ASN A 304 9.95 42.85 -18.50
CA ASN A 304 11.19 43.40 -17.93
C ASN A 304 12.09 42.49 -17.10
N CYS A 305 11.99 41.18 -17.24
CA CYS A 305 13.04 40.28 -16.79
C CYS A 305 13.89 39.83 -17.99
N ASP A 306 15.17 39.63 -17.76
CA ASP A 306 16.23 39.21 -18.69
C ASP A 306 16.06 37.79 -19.30
N GLY A 307 14.83 37.46 -19.65
CA GLY A 307 14.49 36.22 -20.40
C GLY A 307 14.50 34.93 -19.59
N LYS A 308 14.62 34.99 -18.27
CA LYS A 308 14.52 33.81 -17.39
C LYS A 308 13.17 33.81 -16.68
N SER A 309 12.24 33.01 -17.13
CA SER A 309 11.08 32.64 -16.33
C SER A 309 11.33 31.25 -15.70
N ASP A 310 11.25 31.16 -14.39
CA ASP A 310 11.17 29.88 -13.71
C ASP A 310 9.85 29.21 -14.08
N ARG A 311 9.93 27.97 -14.53
CA ARG A 311 8.80 27.09 -14.86
C ARG A 311 8.70 25.96 -13.86
#